data_54242eb2ced14b7f888add5fab9ad6e7
#
_entry.id   54242eb2ced14b7f888add5fab9ad6e7
#
_cell.length_a   1.000
_cell.length_b   1.000
_cell.length_c   1.000
_cell.angle_alpha   90.00
_cell.angle_beta   90.00
_cell.angle_gamma   90.00
#
_symmetry.space_group_name_H-M   'P 1'
#
loop_
_entity.id
_entity.type
_entity.pdbx_description
1 polymer ?
#
loop_
_entity_poly.entity_id
_entity_poly.type
_entity_poly.pdbx_seq_one_letter_code
_entity_poly.pdbx_strand_id
1 'polypeptide(L)'
;MPLQPFHLAVPVHDIAVARAFYGGTLGCAEGRSAAEWVDFDFFGHQLVTHLQAGRKAAPHYNPVDGQDVPVPHFGVVLQWQHWHALAERLRAAGVGFQIEPGIRFAGQVGEQATMFFYDPSGNALEFKTFRDPSRLFAK
;
A
#
# COMPACT_ATOMS: atom_id res chain seq x y z
N MET A 1 6.84 -9.02 23.05
CA MET A 1 7.17 -9.93 21.94
C MET A 1 7.35 -9.09 20.67
N PRO A 2 8.46 -9.19 20.00
CA PRO A 2 8.62 -8.45 18.74
C PRO A 2 7.61 -8.94 17.71
N LEU A 3 7.18 -8.01 16.88
CA LEU A 3 6.25 -8.31 15.80
C LEU A 3 6.93 -9.24 14.79
N GLN A 4 6.23 -10.29 14.39
CA GLN A 4 6.72 -11.20 13.36
C GLN A 4 6.30 -10.71 11.98
N PRO A 5 7.18 -10.78 10.98
CA PRO A 5 6.82 -10.34 9.63
C PRO A 5 5.64 -11.13 9.05
N PHE A 6 4.71 -10.42 8.48
CA PHE A 6 3.60 -10.98 7.71
C PHE A 6 4.11 -11.33 6.30
N HIS A 7 3.57 -12.37 5.71
CA HIS A 7 3.88 -12.78 4.34
C HIS A 7 2.61 -12.68 3.49
N LEU A 8 2.73 -12.04 2.32
CA LEU A 8 1.62 -11.88 1.38
C LEU A 8 2.15 -12.04 -0.05
N ALA A 9 1.43 -12.77 -0.88
CA ALA A 9 1.72 -12.89 -2.30
C ALA A 9 0.57 -12.24 -3.10
N VAL A 10 0.92 -11.41 -4.08
CA VAL A 10 -0.07 -10.75 -4.94
C VAL A 10 0.26 -10.98 -6.41
N PRO A 11 -0.75 -11.09 -7.29
CA PRO A 11 -0.52 -11.27 -8.70
C PRO A 11 -0.18 -9.94 -9.38
N VAL A 12 0.75 -9.99 -10.32
CA VAL A 12 1.09 -8.81 -11.14
C VAL A 12 1.12 -9.20 -12.62
N HIS A 13 0.92 -8.21 -13.49
CA HIS A 13 0.90 -8.42 -14.92
C HIS A 13 2.28 -8.31 -15.56
N ASP A 14 3.25 -7.72 -14.89
CA ASP A 14 4.58 -7.46 -15.42
C ASP A 14 5.58 -7.25 -14.27
N ILE A 15 6.65 -8.01 -14.27
CA ILE A 15 7.65 -7.98 -13.20
C ILE A 15 8.44 -6.65 -13.20
N ALA A 16 8.81 -6.13 -14.38
CA ALA A 16 9.53 -4.86 -14.45
C ALA A 16 8.69 -3.71 -13.93
N VAL A 17 7.40 -3.71 -14.23
CA VAL A 17 6.45 -2.70 -13.74
C VAL A 17 6.26 -2.84 -12.23
N ALA A 18 6.18 -4.06 -11.72
CA ALA A 18 6.09 -4.29 -10.27
C ALA A 18 7.35 -3.77 -9.55
N ARG A 19 8.54 -4.02 -10.11
CA ARG A 19 9.78 -3.47 -9.55
C ARG A 19 9.77 -1.94 -9.51
N ALA A 20 9.34 -1.32 -10.60
CA ALA A 20 9.28 0.15 -10.65
C ALA A 20 8.32 0.72 -9.62
N PHE A 21 7.21 0.04 -9.36
CA PHE A 21 6.22 0.50 -8.39
C PHE A 21 6.66 0.21 -6.95
N TYR A 22 6.89 -1.04 -6.61
CA TYR A 22 7.21 -1.40 -5.22
C TYR A 22 8.62 -0.96 -4.83
N GLY A 23 9.59 -1.12 -5.73
CA GLY A 23 10.97 -0.71 -5.47
C GLY A 23 11.20 0.77 -5.67
N GLY A 24 10.65 1.36 -6.74
CA GLY A 24 10.84 2.76 -7.08
C GLY A 24 9.87 3.69 -6.38
N THR A 25 8.58 3.53 -6.65
CA THR A 25 7.57 4.45 -6.12
C THR A 25 7.42 4.32 -4.60
N LEU A 26 7.29 3.10 -4.09
CA LEU A 26 7.17 2.86 -2.64
C LEU A 26 8.52 2.81 -1.91
N GLY A 27 9.61 2.57 -2.63
CA GLY A 27 10.94 2.55 -2.02
C GLY A 27 11.26 1.28 -1.24
N CYS A 28 10.61 0.16 -1.54
CA CYS A 28 10.88 -1.11 -0.88
C CYS A 28 12.13 -1.77 -1.46
N ALA A 29 13.02 -2.26 -0.60
CA ALA A 29 14.18 -3.01 -1.05
C ALA A 29 13.75 -4.37 -1.59
N GLU A 30 14.43 -4.85 -2.64
CA GLU A 30 14.19 -6.19 -3.15
C GLU A 30 14.92 -7.23 -2.30
N GLY A 31 14.26 -8.37 -2.11
CA GLY A 31 14.91 -9.57 -1.59
C GLY A 31 15.31 -10.48 -2.75
N ARG A 32 14.86 -11.75 -2.70
CA ARG A 32 15.15 -12.69 -3.78
C ARG A 32 14.18 -12.50 -4.93
N SER A 33 14.57 -13.00 -6.10
CA SER A 33 13.74 -12.96 -7.28
C SER A 33 14.07 -14.10 -8.23
N ALA A 34 13.13 -14.36 -9.14
CA ALA A 34 13.29 -15.22 -10.28
C ALA A 34 12.60 -14.56 -11.48
N ALA A 35 12.50 -15.26 -12.61
CA ALA A 35 11.89 -14.66 -13.80
C ALA A 35 10.43 -14.24 -13.59
N GLU A 36 9.71 -14.94 -12.72
CA GLU A 36 8.27 -14.76 -12.59
C GLU A 36 7.84 -14.27 -11.20
N TRP A 37 8.77 -13.91 -10.34
CA TRP A 37 8.42 -13.38 -9.03
C TRP A 37 9.55 -12.53 -8.44
N VAL A 38 9.16 -11.60 -7.54
CA VAL A 38 10.10 -10.75 -6.80
C VAL A 38 9.60 -10.60 -5.38
N ASP A 39 10.49 -10.82 -4.40
CA ASP A 39 10.25 -10.50 -3.00
C ASP A 39 10.63 -9.06 -2.71
N PHE A 40 9.84 -8.41 -1.87
CA PHE A 40 10.16 -7.06 -1.38
C PHE A 40 10.12 -7.04 0.15
N ASP A 41 11.02 -6.26 0.73
CA ASP A 41 10.91 -5.84 2.12
C ASP A 41 9.84 -4.76 2.18
N PHE A 42 8.60 -5.15 2.46
CA PHE A 42 7.45 -4.27 2.46
C PHE A 42 7.24 -3.76 3.88
N PHE A 43 7.97 -2.68 4.22
CA PHE A 43 7.90 -2.06 5.55
C PHE A 43 8.14 -3.07 6.69
N GLY A 44 9.09 -3.98 6.48
CA GLY A 44 9.44 -5.01 7.44
C GLY A 44 8.68 -6.33 7.25
N HIS A 45 7.73 -6.38 6.32
CA HIS A 45 6.99 -7.60 5.97
C HIS A 45 7.44 -8.15 4.64
N GLN A 46 7.17 -9.42 4.38
CA GLN A 46 7.53 -10.03 3.10
C GLN A 46 6.36 -9.97 2.13
N LEU A 47 6.53 -9.19 1.07
CA LEU A 47 5.57 -9.13 -0.03
C LEU A 47 6.20 -9.80 -1.25
N VAL A 48 5.47 -10.73 -1.87
CA VAL A 48 5.92 -11.38 -3.10
C VAL A 48 4.99 -10.98 -4.23
N THR A 49 5.56 -10.45 -5.31
CA THR A 49 4.79 -10.19 -6.53
C THR A 49 5.04 -11.36 -7.49
N HIS A 50 3.95 -12.03 -7.88
CA HIS A 50 4.00 -13.16 -8.80
C HIS A 50 3.42 -12.78 -10.15
N LEU A 51 4.18 -13.04 -11.21
CA LEU A 51 3.65 -12.89 -12.57
C LEU A 51 2.52 -13.90 -12.78
N GLN A 52 1.34 -13.39 -13.13
CA GLN A 52 0.18 -14.23 -13.37
C GLN A 52 -0.22 -14.12 -14.84
N ALA A 53 -0.20 -15.26 -15.54
CA ALA A 53 -0.59 -15.31 -16.95
C ALA A 53 -2.05 -14.84 -17.10
N GLY A 54 -2.28 -13.96 -18.09
CA GLY A 54 -3.61 -13.41 -18.32
C GLY A 54 -3.95 -12.18 -17.47
N ARG A 55 -3.17 -11.88 -16.45
CA ARG A 55 -3.36 -10.64 -15.69
C ARG A 55 -2.99 -9.45 -16.57
N LYS A 56 -3.80 -8.41 -16.55
CA LYS A 56 -3.57 -7.21 -17.36
C LYS A 56 -3.26 -6.02 -16.48
N ALA A 57 -2.65 -5.00 -17.09
CA ALA A 57 -2.52 -3.73 -16.42
C ALA A 57 -3.90 -3.24 -15.97
N ALA A 58 -3.95 -2.62 -14.80
CA ALA A 58 -5.20 -2.10 -14.27
C ALA A 58 -5.71 -0.97 -15.16
N PRO A 59 -7.03 -0.90 -15.40
CA PRO A 59 -7.59 0.28 -16.02
C PRO A 59 -7.38 1.49 -15.11
N HIS A 60 -7.45 2.67 -15.71
CA HIS A 60 -7.43 3.89 -14.93
C HIS A 60 -8.69 3.95 -14.07
N TYR A 61 -8.53 3.98 -12.75
CA TYR A 61 -9.64 4.08 -11.82
C TYR A 61 -9.91 5.55 -11.52
N ASN A 62 -11.13 5.97 -11.77
CA ASN A 62 -11.61 7.26 -11.32
C ASN A 62 -12.45 7.03 -10.07
N PRO A 63 -12.17 7.71 -8.97
CA PRO A 63 -13.05 7.59 -7.80
C PRO A 63 -14.44 8.09 -8.18
N VAL A 64 -15.45 7.24 -7.97
CA VAL A 64 -16.82 7.58 -8.33
C VAL A 64 -17.38 8.62 -7.37
N ASP A 65 -17.12 8.46 -6.08
CA ASP A 65 -17.53 9.41 -5.05
C ASP A 65 -16.47 9.57 -3.95
N GLY A 66 -15.29 9.02 -4.16
CA GLY A 66 -14.15 9.13 -3.24
C GLY A 66 -14.29 8.36 -1.94
N GLN A 67 -15.39 7.61 -1.77
CA GLN A 67 -15.67 6.91 -0.52
C GLN A 67 -15.68 5.39 -0.67
N ASP A 68 -15.63 4.88 -1.88
CA ASP A 68 -15.69 3.44 -2.12
C ASP A 68 -14.38 2.78 -1.72
N VAL A 69 -14.45 1.92 -0.72
CA VAL A 69 -13.30 1.18 -0.21
C VAL A 69 -13.14 -0.10 -1.01
N PRO A 70 -12.04 -0.27 -1.75
CA PRO A 70 -11.80 -1.51 -2.48
C PRO A 70 -11.50 -2.66 -1.53
N VAL A 71 -12.01 -3.85 -1.84
CA VAL A 71 -11.77 -5.07 -1.07
C VAL A 71 -11.54 -6.22 -2.05
N PRO A 72 -10.43 -7.00 -1.93
CA PRO A 72 -9.43 -6.90 -0.84
C PRO A 72 -8.50 -5.71 -1.02
N HIS A 73 -7.88 -5.32 0.08
CA HIS A 73 -6.78 -4.37 0.07
C HIS A 73 -5.77 -4.75 1.16
N PHE A 74 -4.55 -4.25 1.03
CA PHE A 74 -3.51 -4.51 2.01
C PHE A 74 -2.63 -3.28 2.18
N GLY A 75 -1.89 -3.24 3.26
CA GLY A 75 -0.98 -2.17 3.58
C GLY A 75 -0.45 -2.30 4.99
N VAL A 76 0.13 -1.22 5.49
CA VAL A 76 0.75 -1.22 6.80
C VAL A 76 0.22 -0.03 7.61
N VAL A 77 0.07 -0.25 8.90
CA VAL A 77 -0.20 0.83 9.84
C VAL A 77 1.14 1.44 10.23
N LEU A 78 1.42 2.62 9.70
CA LEU A 78 2.70 3.30 9.88
C LEU A 78 2.66 4.22 11.10
N GLN A 79 3.84 4.61 11.59
CA GLN A 79 3.94 5.70 12.55
C GLN A 79 3.50 7.00 11.87
N TRP A 80 2.98 7.94 12.65
CA TRP A 80 2.37 9.18 12.13
C TRP A 80 3.26 9.91 11.13
N GLN A 81 4.51 10.18 11.51
CA GLN A 81 5.44 10.90 10.64
C GLN A 81 5.82 10.10 9.38
N HIS A 82 5.91 8.78 9.47
CA HIS A 82 6.24 7.94 8.33
C HIS A 82 5.09 7.91 7.32
N TRP A 83 3.83 7.90 7.80
CA TRP A 83 2.66 7.95 6.93
C TRP A 83 2.63 9.25 6.12
N HIS A 84 2.88 10.40 6.78
CA HIS A 84 2.91 11.70 6.09
C HIS A 84 4.03 11.77 5.06
N ALA A 85 5.21 11.25 5.39
CA ALA A 85 6.33 11.20 4.44
C ALA A 85 6.00 10.34 3.22
N LEU A 86 5.34 9.20 3.44
CA LEU A 86 4.92 8.33 2.34
C LEU A 86 3.86 9.03 1.47
N ALA A 87 2.89 9.69 2.06
CA ALA A 87 1.86 10.41 1.32
C ALA A 87 2.48 11.47 0.40
N GLU A 88 3.47 12.22 0.88
CA GLU A 88 4.16 13.21 0.07
C GLU A 88 4.98 12.57 -1.05
N ARG A 89 5.66 11.46 -0.75
CA ARG A 89 6.41 10.70 -1.75
C ARG A 89 5.51 10.23 -2.89
N LEU A 90 4.33 9.71 -2.56
CA LEU A 90 3.39 9.22 -3.55
C LEU A 90 2.80 10.35 -4.38
N ARG A 91 2.50 11.50 -3.77
CA ARG A 91 2.05 12.68 -4.52
C ARG A 91 3.12 13.16 -5.48
N ALA A 92 4.36 13.22 -5.04
CA ALA A 92 5.48 13.64 -5.88
C ALA A 92 5.71 12.67 -7.05
N ALA A 93 5.42 11.39 -6.87
CA ALA A 93 5.52 10.37 -7.91
C ALA A 93 4.32 10.37 -8.87
N GLY A 94 3.31 11.21 -8.62
CA GLY A 94 2.15 11.28 -9.49
C GLY A 94 1.14 10.16 -9.30
N VAL A 95 1.15 9.49 -8.14
CA VAL A 95 0.21 8.42 -7.86
C VAL A 95 -1.22 8.97 -7.78
N GLY A 96 -2.14 8.34 -8.51
CA GLY A 96 -3.56 8.65 -8.38
C GLY A 96 -4.17 7.89 -7.21
N PHE A 97 -4.88 8.60 -6.34
CA PHE A 97 -5.47 7.99 -5.16
C PHE A 97 -6.94 7.63 -5.41
N GLN A 98 -7.35 6.45 -4.98
CA GLN A 98 -8.77 6.07 -4.91
C GLN A 98 -9.44 6.84 -3.77
N ILE A 99 -8.74 6.95 -2.63
CA ILE A 99 -9.12 7.82 -1.52
C ILE A 99 -7.89 8.66 -1.17
N GLU A 100 -8.02 9.97 -1.33
CA GLU A 100 -6.93 10.91 -1.06
C GLU A 100 -6.45 10.82 0.38
N PRO A 101 -5.13 11.04 0.63
CA PRO A 101 -4.63 11.09 1.99
C PRO A 101 -5.43 12.09 2.84
N GLY A 102 -5.99 11.61 3.94
CA GLY A 102 -6.82 12.45 4.78
C GLY A 102 -6.96 11.89 6.19
N ILE A 103 -7.34 12.78 7.10
CA ILE A 103 -7.56 12.46 8.51
C ILE A 103 -9.03 12.11 8.71
N ARG A 104 -9.27 11.01 9.44
CA ARG A 104 -10.62 10.58 9.81
C ARG A 104 -10.74 10.63 11.33
N PHE A 105 -11.95 10.94 11.81
CA PHE A 105 -12.25 11.03 13.22
C PHE A 105 -11.38 12.03 13.97
N ALA A 106 -11.07 13.17 13.32
CA ALA A 106 -10.22 14.22 13.89
C ALA A 106 -10.75 14.67 15.25
N GLY A 107 -9.83 14.77 16.23
CA GLY A 107 -10.17 15.16 17.58
C GLY A 107 -10.86 14.11 18.42
N GLN A 108 -11.10 12.92 17.87
CA GLN A 108 -11.74 11.80 18.58
C GLN A 108 -10.72 10.73 18.97
N VAL A 109 -11.18 9.79 19.81
CA VAL A 109 -10.31 8.71 20.31
C VAL A 109 -9.68 7.89 19.17
N GLY A 110 -10.43 7.69 18.09
CA GLY A 110 -9.95 6.91 16.93
C GLY A 110 -9.34 7.76 15.84
N GLU A 111 -8.84 8.97 16.14
CA GLU A 111 -8.22 9.82 15.13
C GLU A 111 -7.15 9.06 14.35
N GLN A 112 -7.32 8.98 13.04
CA GLN A 112 -6.43 8.25 12.14
C GLN A 112 -6.33 8.95 10.81
N ALA A 113 -5.31 8.60 10.03
CA ALA A 113 -5.19 9.04 8.65
C ALA A 113 -5.10 7.83 7.76
N THR A 114 -5.65 7.92 6.57
CA THR A 114 -5.64 6.83 5.61
C THR A 114 -5.49 7.36 4.19
N MET A 115 -5.01 6.48 3.29
CA MET A 115 -4.96 6.71 1.86
C MET A 115 -5.11 5.37 1.14
N PHE A 116 -5.79 5.38 0.00
CA PHE A 116 -5.99 4.19 -0.84
C PHE A 116 -5.51 4.48 -2.25
N PHE A 117 -4.78 3.53 -2.81
CA PHE A 117 -4.35 3.61 -4.21
C PHE A 117 -4.14 2.20 -4.75
N TYR A 118 -3.97 2.09 -6.06
CA TYR A 118 -3.76 0.81 -6.73
C TYR A 118 -2.32 0.69 -7.22
N ASP A 119 -1.79 -0.53 -7.20
CA ASP A 119 -0.58 -0.80 -7.96
C ASP A 119 -0.94 -0.90 -9.46
N PRO A 120 0.06 -0.96 -10.36
CA PRO A 120 -0.22 -1.01 -11.80
C PRO A 120 -0.98 -2.25 -12.26
N SER A 121 -1.11 -3.27 -11.42
CA SER A 121 -1.84 -4.51 -11.73
C SER A 121 -3.23 -4.55 -11.11
N GLY A 122 -3.67 -3.47 -10.46
CA GLY A 122 -4.98 -3.37 -9.85
C GLY A 122 -5.09 -3.90 -8.44
N ASN A 123 -3.99 -4.24 -7.81
CA ASN A 123 -4.00 -4.60 -6.39
C ASN A 123 -4.20 -3.33 -5.58
N ALA A 124 -5.15 -3.36 -4.65
CA ALA A 124 -5.49 -2.19 -3.84
C ALA A 124 -4.64 -2.14 -2.57
N LEU A 125 -4.11 -0.97 -2.27
CA LEU A 125 -3.33 -0.74 -1.06
C LEU A 125 -3.99 0.32 -0.19
N GLU A 126 -3.91 0.12 1.11
CA GLU A 126 -4.25 1.13 2.10
C GLU A 126 -3.09 1.30 3.07
N PHE A 127 -2.65 2.53 3.27
CA PHE A 127 -1.72 2.85 4.35
C PHE A 127 -2.44 3.75 5.33
N LYS A 128 -2.38 3.39 6.60
CA LYS A 128 -3.04 4.16 7.65
C LYS A 128 -2.09 4.42 8.81
N THR A 129 -2.46 5.36 9.64
CA THR A 129 -1.75 5.66 10.87
C THR A 129 -2.75 6.15 11.91
N PHE A 130 -2.39 5.98 13.17
CA PHE A 130 -3.16 6.49 14.29
C PHE A 130 -2.33 7.57 14.97
N ARG A 131 -2.98 8.67 15.33
CA ARG A 131 -2.33 9.72 16.12
C ARG A 131 -1.75 9.14 17.41
N ASP A 132 -2.53 8.27 18.06
CA ASP A 132 -2.11 7.50 19.22
C ASP A 132 -2.05 6.02 18.81
N PRO A 133 -0.83 5.44 18.65
CA PRO A 133 -0.70 4.05 18.21
C PRO A 133 -1.42 3.03 19.10
N SER A 134 -1.66 3.34 20.37
CA SER A 134 -2.37 2.44 21.27
C SER A 134 -3.84 2.27 20.88
N ARG A 135 -4.35 3.10 19.96
CA ARG A 135 -5.76 3.09 19.56
C ARG A 135 -6.07 2.14 18.41
N LEU A 136 -5.07 1.47 17.86
CA LEU A 136 -5.28 0.58 16.71
C LEU A 136 -6.38 -0.46 16.97
N PHE A 137 -6.42 -1.01 18.18
CA PHE A 137 -7.41 -2.01 18.55
C PHE A 137 -8.39 -1.50 19.63
N ALA A 138 -8.48 -0.19 19.81
CA ALA A 138 -9.39 0.39 20.79
C ALA A 138 -10.85 0.17 20.37
N LYS A 139 -11.73 -0.08 21.39
CA LYS A 139 -13.17 -0.28 21.20
C LYS A 139 -13.94 0.96 21.61
#